data_a614083496f172380a1321d4c4bb0122
#
_entry.id   a614083496f172380a1321d4c4bb0122
#
_cell.length_a   1.000
_cell.length_b   1.000
_cell.length_c   1.000
_cell.angle_alpha   90.00
_cell.angle_beta   90.00
_cell.angle_gamma   90.00
#
_symmetry.space_group_name_H-M   'P 1'
#
loop_
_entity.id
_entity.type
_entity.pdbx_description
1 polymer ?
#
loop_
_entity_poly.entity_id
_entity_poly.type
_entity_poly.pdbx_seq_one_letter_code
_entity_poly.pdbx_strand_id
1 'polypeptide(L)'
;MLEIQNVSKTFNAGTVNEKTALNGLNLKLNEGDFVTVIGGNGAGKSTMLNAVAGVWPVDSGKIIIDGTDVTKLGEHQRAAYIGRAFQDP
;
A
#
# COMPACT_ATOMS: atom_id res chain seq x y z
N MET A 1 -1.86 10.06 -7.59
CA MET A 1 -2.97 9.09 -7.54
C MET A 1 -2.47 7.71 -7.14
N LEU A 2 -3.19 7.04 -6.27
CA LEU A 2 -2.87 5.71 -5.79
C LEU A 2 -4.03 4.77 -6.10
N GLU A 3 -3.72 3.60 -6.64
CA GLU A 3 -4.70 2.55 -6.86
C GLU A 3 -4.19 1.25 -6.28
N ILE A 4 -5.00 0.62 -5.43
CA ILE A 4 -4.73 -0.69 -4.85
C ILE A 4 -5.78 -1.64 -5.39
N GLN A 5 -5.34 -2.71 -6.07
CA GLN A 5 -6.23 -3.66 -6.74
C GLN A 5 -6.09 -5.03 -6.12
N ASN A 6 -7.11 -5.45 -5.39
CA ASN A 6 -7.22 -6.81 -4.85
C ASN A 6 -5.96 -7.28 -4.11
N VAL A 7 -5.42 -6.42 -3.24
CA VAL A 7 -4.18 -6.70 -2.53
C VAL A 7 -4.45 -7.53 -1.29
N SER A 8 -3.65 -8.58 -1.12
CA SER A 8 -3.72 -9.45 0.06
C SER A 8 -2.34 -9.62 0.66
N LYS A 9 -2.30 -9.74 1.99
CA LYS A 9 -1.06 -10.01 2.72
C LYS A 9 -1.36 -10.78 4.00
N THR A 10 -0.69 -11.92 4.15
CA THR A 10 -0.77 -12.74 5.36
C THR A 10 0.64 -12.88 5.94
N PHE A 11 0.80 -12.52 7.20
CA PHE A 11 2.05 -12.66 7.92
C PHE A 11 2.11 -14.01 8.61
N ASN A 12 3.30 -14.63 8.63
CA ASN A 12 3.56 -15.89 9.32
C ASN A 12 2.61 -17.01 8.86
N ALA A 13 2.36 -17.09 7.57
CA ALA A 13 1.46 -18.09 6.98
C ALA A 13 1.89 -19.50 7.37
N GLY A 14 0.92 -20.33 7.75
CA GLY A 14 1.18 -21.71 8.14
C GLY A 14 1.69 -21.90 9.56
N THR A 15 1.73 -20.85 10.36
CA THR A 15 2.17 -20.93 11.77
C THR A 15 1.04 -20.53 12.70
N VAL A 16 1.25 -20.73 14.02
CA VAL A 16 0.27 -20.33 15.03
C VAL A 16 0.12 -18.80 15.12
N ASN A 17 1.08 -18.07 14.59
CA ASN A 17 1.05 -16.60 14.58
C ASN A 17 0.56 -16.03 13.26
N GLU A 18 -0.05 -16.85 12.43
CA GLU A 18 -0.58 -16.41 11.14
C GLU A 18 -1.59 -15.28 11.33
N LYS A 19 -1.41 -14.22 10.54
CA LYS A 19 -2.31 -13.08 10.58
C LYS A 19 -2.52 -12.53 9.17
N THR A 20 -3.78 -12.49 8.73
CA THR A 20 -4.13 -11.85 7.46
C THR A 20 -4.31 -10.36 7.72
N ALA A 21 -3.37 -9.57 7.22
CA ALA A 21 -3.38 -8.12 7.40
C ALA A 21 -4.21 -7.40 6.35
N LEU A 22 -4.17 -7.89 5.11
CA LEU A 22 -4.97 -7.36 4.00
C LEU A 22 -5.61 -8.53 3.28
N ASN A 23 -6.87 -8.39 2.91
CA ASN A 23 -7.62 -9.47 2.28
C ASN A 23 -8.45 -8.90 1.12
N GLY A 24 -7.86 -8.91 -0.07
CA GLY A 24 -8.52 -8.44 -1.28
C GLY A 24 -8.85 -6.96 -1.23
N LEU A 25 -7.94 -6.15 -0.70
CA LEU A 25 -8.17 -4.72 -0.54
C LEU A 25 -8.21 -4.03 -1.91
N ASN A 26 -9.27 -3.28 -2.13
CA ASN A 26 -9.42 -2.42 -3.30
C ASN A 26 -9.59 -0.98 -2.83
N LEU A 27 -8.75 -0.09 -3.36
CA LEU A 27 -8.80 1.31 -2.98
C LEU A 27 -8.29 2.16 -4.12
N LYS A 28 -8.94 3.29 -4.35
CA LYS A 28 -8.49 4.25 -5.35
C LYS A 28 -8.52 5.64 -4.70
N LEU A 29 -7.36 6.28 -4.67
CA LEU A 29 -7.21 7.58 -4.04
C LEU A 29 -6.69 8.59 -5.04
N ASN A 30 -7.29 9.76 -5.04
CA ASN A 30 -6.76 10.92 -5.75
C ASN A 30 -5.82 11.68 -4.80
N GLU A 31 -5.14 12.68 -5.32
CA GLU A 31 -4.13 13.42 -4.59
C GLU A 31 -4.58 13.93 -3.22
N GLY A 32 -5.75 14.58 -3.16
CA GLY A 32 -6.27 15.10 -1.91
C GLY A 32 -6.74 14.04 -0.92
N ASP A 33 -7.19 12.90 -1.45
CA ASP A 33 -7.70 11.81 -0.62
C ASP A 33 -6.59 11.14 0.20
N PHE A 34 -5.38 11.12 -0.32
CA PHE A 34 -4.25 10.50 0.37
C PHE A 34 -3.93 11.21 1.69
N VAL A 35 -4.03 12.54 1.68
CA VAL A 35 -3.80 13.33 2.90
C VAL A 35 -4.83 12.97 3.97
N THR A 36 -6.09 12.79 3.56
CA THR A 36 -7.16 12.41 4.48
C THR A 36 -6.89 11.04 5.10
N VAL A 37 -6.42 10.09 4.30
CA VAL A 37 -6.11 8.74 4.80
C VAL A 37 -4.97 8.79 5.81
N ILE A 38 -3.93 9.55 5.54
CA ILE A 38 -2.79 9.68 6.46
C ILE A 38 -3.22 10.35 7.77
N GLY A 39 -4.08 11.36 7.69
CA GLY A 39 -4.50 12.12 8.85
C GLY A 39 -5.50 11.43 9.76
N GLY A 40 -6.14 10.35 9.31
CA GLY A 40 -7.12 9.64 10.11
C GLY A 40 -6.50 8.61 11.04
N ASN A 41 -7.29 8.02 11.91
CA ASN A 41 -6.88 6.98 12.84
C ASN A 41 -7.49 5.65 12.46
N GLY A 42 -6.68 4.58 12.50
CA GLY A 42 -7.17 3.24 12.20
C GLY A 42 -6.03 2.26 12.03
N ALA A 43 -6.19 1.07 12.61
CA ALA A 43 -5.15 0.04 12.57
C ALA A 43 -4.83 -0.42 11.14
N GLY A 44 -5.83 -0.48 10.26
CA GLY A 44 -5.63 -0.92 8.89
C GLY A 44 -4.83 0.05 8.03
N LYS A 45 -4.75 1.31 8.43
CA LYS A 45 -4.06 2.34 7.65
C LYS A 45 -2.55 2.14 7.62
N SER A 46 -1.96 1.87 8.78
CA SER A 46 -0.52 1.62 8.85
C SER A 46 -0.12 0.43 7.99
N THR A 47 -0.90 -0.63 8.01
CA THR A 47 -0.66 -1.81 7.19
C THR A 47 -0.73 -1.47 5.71
N MET A 48 -1.77 -0.74 5.30
CA MET A 48 -1.94 -0.32 3.92
C MET A 48 -0.78 0.57 3.47
N LEU A 49 -0.41 1.55 4.27
CA LEU A 49 0.68 2.47 3.94
C LEU A 49 2.02 1.76 3.83
N ASN A 50 2.27 0.79 4.70
CA ASN A 50 3.49 -0.03 4.63
C ASN A 50 3.51 -0.87 3.36
N ALA A 51 2.36 -1.38 2.92
CA ALA A 51 2.27 -2.12 1.67
C ALA A 51 2.60 -1.22 0.48
N VAL A 52 2.05 -0.01 0.48
CA VAL A 52 2.29 0.97 -0.59
C VAL A 52 3.76 1.38 -0.62
N ALA A 53 4.35 1.58 0.55
CA ALA A 53 5.75 1.97 0.66
C ALA A 53 6.73 0.84 0.30
N GLY A 54 6.25 -0.41 0.25
CA GLY A 54 7.11 -1.54 -0.07
C GLY A 54 7.93 -2.06 1.09
N VAL A 55 7.49 -1.79 2.33
CA VAL A 55 8.17 -2.28 3.53
C VAL A 55 8.20 -3.81 3.55
N TRP A 56 7.14 -4.44 3.01
CA TRP A 56 7.08 -5.87 2.80
C TRP A 56 6.32 -6.15 1.49
N PRO A 57 6.61 -7.29 0.83
CA PRO A 57 5.90 -7.62 -0.42
C PRO A 57 4.47 -8.06 -0.13
N VAL A 58 3.56 -7.76 -1.06
CA VAL A 58 2.19 -8.27 -0.98
C VAL A 58 2.15 -9.70 -1.54
N ASP A 59 1.20 -10.50 -1.05
CA ASP A 59 1.05 -11.87 -1.51
C ASP A 59 0.38 -11.94 -2.89
N SER A 60 -0.55 -11.02 -3.14
CA SER A 60 -1.25 -10.94 -4.42
C SER A 60 -1.81 -9.54 -4.62
N GLY A 61 -2.26 -9.27 -5.84
CA GLY A 61 -2.83 -7.97 -6.19
C GLY A 61 -1.81 -7.03 -6.80
N LYS A 62 -2.24 -5.80 -7.03
CA LYS A 62 -1.41 -4.78 -7.67
C LYS A 62 -1.48 -3.45 -6.92
N ILE A 63 -0.36 -2.74 -6.91
CA ILE A 63 -0.28 -1.37 -6.37
C ILE A 63 0.22 -0.47 -7.49
N ILE A 64 -0.57 0.54 -7.83
CA ILE A 64 -0.29 1.45 -8.94
C ILE A 64 -0.19 2.86 -8.39
N ILE A 65 0.92 3.53 -8.63
CA ILE A 65 1.12 4.92 -8.21
C ILE A 65 1.32 5.76 -9.46
N ASP A 66 0.44 6.73 -9.62
CA ASP A 66 0.48 7.68 -10.73
C ASP A 66 0.58 6.99 -12.09
N GLY A 67 -0.21 5.93 -12.26
CA GLY A 67 -0.27 5.16 -13.49
C GLY A 67 0.83 4.12 -13.68
N THR A 68 1.76 4.02 -12.73
CA THR A 68 2.86 3.07 -12.80
C THR A 68 2.65 1.94 -11.82
N ASP A 69 2.72 0.70 -12.30
CA ASP A 69 2.63 -0.50 -11.44
C ASP A 69 3.94 -0.64 -10.67
N VAL A 70 3.87 -0.45 -9.36
CA VAL A 70 5.04 -0.53 -8.47
C VAL A 70 5.02 -1.78 -7.60
N THR A 71 4.14 -2.72 -7.89
CA THR A 71 3.94 -3.91 -7.05
C THR A 71 5.23 -4.68 -6.79
N LYS A 72 6.08 -4.80 -7.81
CA LYS A 72 7.32 -5.57 -7.72
C LYS A 72 8.54 -4.73 -7.42
N LEU A 73 8.38 -3.43 -7.27
CA LEU A 73 9.50 -2.54 -6.96
C LEU A 73 9.81 -2.60 -5.46
N GLY A 74 11.09 -2.44 -5.12
CA GLY A 74 11.51 -2.38 -3.74
C GLY A 74 11.14 -1.05 -3.07
N GLU A 75 11.30 -1.00 -1.76
CA GLU A 75 10.98 0.18 -0.95
C GLU A 75 11.72 1.42 -1.47
N HIS A 76 12.99 1.26 -1.79
CA HIS A 76 13.83 2.35 -2.26
C HIS A 76 13.34 2.92 -3.59
N GLN A 77 12.95 2.05 -4.51
CA GLN A 77 12.44 2.46 -5.82
C GLN A 77 11.07 3.11 -5.70
N ARG A 78 10.21 2.57 -4.83
CA ARG A 78 8.88 3.14 -4.62
C ARG A 78 8.92 4.52 -4.00
N ALA A 79 9.93 4.81 -3.19
CA ALA A 79 10.06 6.10 -2.52
C ALA A 79 10.05 7.26 -3.53
N ALA A 80 10.68 7.08 -4.69
CA ALA A 80 10.69 8.10 -5.72
C ALA A 80 9.29 8.36 -6.28
N TYR A 81 8.51 7.31 -6.52
CA TYR A 81 7.14 7.44 -7.02
C TYR A 81 6.22 8.06 -5.97
N ILE A 82 6.36 7.64 -4.73
CA ILE A 82 5.55 8.16 -3.63
C ILE A 82 5.82 9.64 -3.42
N GLY A 83 7.09 10.03 -3.40
CA GLY A 83 7.46 11.42 -3.23
C GLY A 83 6.92 12.31 -4.35
N ARG A 84 6.92 11.80 -5.58
CA ARG A 84 6.40 12.55 -6.72
C ARG A 84 4.88 12.64 -6.71
N ALA A 85 4.20 11.52 -6.43
CA ALA A 85 2.75 11.45 -6.50
C ALA A 85 2.07 12.15 -5.32
N PHE A 86 2.69 12.12 -4.15
CA PHE A 86 2.09 12.65 -2.92
C PHE A 86 2.93 13.75 -2.30
N GLN A 87 3.67 14.43 -3.13
CA GLN A 87 4.49 15.54 -2.69
C GLN A 87 3.60 16.63 -2.09
N ASP A 88 3.97 17.08 -0.89
CA ASP A 88 3.26 18.15 -0.22
C ASP A 88 3.58 19.47 -0.91
N PRO A 89 2.56 20.25 -1.29
CA PRO A 89 2.79 21.52 -1.97
C PRO A 89 3.45 22.57 -1.07
#